data_5beb5211a7427a4c6a44346393299fd0
#
_entry.id   5beb5211a7427a4c6a44346393299fd0
#
_cell.length_a   1.000
_cell.length_b   1.000
_cell.length_c   1.000
_cell.angle_alpha   90.00
_cell.angle_beta   90.00
_cell.angle_gamma   90.00
#
_symmetry.space_group_name_H-M   'P 1'
#
loop_
_entity.id
_entity.type
_entity.pdbx_description
1 polymer ?
#
loop_
_entity_poly.entity_id
_entity_poly.type
_entity_poly.pdbx_seq_one_letter_code
_entity_poly.pdbx_strand_id
1 'polypeptide(L)'
;ELFPDGNRNLVIVSGNNGFGKTTFLMSLVWCLYGKNMGKVDELYRKEIDEKGGYSKYIGNSLNFAAQKEGETRFSVSVTFTDVEIPDTPCTEITIVRSYDSATNYDDELEILIDGRKNDLFTGSKEEITKEEEIFIRDYILPIEIAKFFFFDAEKIVSFAQINTPEQRRDLSLAYSQVLGIQKYEDLKNELVRIQDDYRKASAKPQEKREFNALIADIDFKESEIDRLSEEITNLEDD
;
A
#
# COMPACT_ATOMS: atom_id res chain seq x y z
N GLU A 1 0.00 -25.13 -0.94
CA GLU A 1 1.09 -24.34 -1.52
C GLU A 1 0.84 -24.14 -3.01
N LEU A 2 0.98 -22.90 -3.49
CA LEU A 2 0.83 -22.55 -4.89
C LEU A 2 2.21 -22.12 -5.40
N PHE A 3 2.77 -22.89 -6.31
CA PHE A 3 4.04 -22.56 -6.95
C PHE A 3 3.80 -22.12 -8.39
N PRO A 4 4.32 -20.96 -8.82
CA PRO A 4 4.33 -20.60 -10.24
C PRO A 4 5.24 -21.60 -10.99
N ASP A 5 4.69 -22.20 -12.03
CA ASP A 5 5.48 -23.00 -12.99
C ASP A 5 5.92 -22.07 -14.12
N GLY A 6 7.21 -22.03 -14.44
CA GLY A 6 7.77 -21.12 -15.44
C GLY A 6 7.10 -21.10 -16.82
N ASN A 7 6.28 -22.10 -17.11
CA ASN A 7 5.47 -22.17 -18.32
C ASN A 7 3.96 -21.88 -18.09
N ARG A 8 3.53 -21.68 -16.86
CA ARG A 8 2.13 -21.47 -16.47
C ARG A 8 2.06 -20.41 -15.38
N ASN A 9 1.70 -19.20 -15.76
CA ASN A 9 1.56 -18.05 -14.88
C ASN A 9 0.12 -17.79 -14.44
N LEU A 10 -0.84 -18.68 -14.74
CA LEU A 10 -2.24 -18.55 -14.39
C LEU A 10 -2.65 -19.68 -13.45
N VAL A 11 -3.12 -19.33 -12.27
CA VAL A 11 -3.71 -20.23 -11.28
C VAL A 11 -5.20 -19.89 -11.15
N ILE A 12 -6.07 -20.89 -11.38
CA ILE A 12 -7.52 -20.74 -11.24
C ILE A 12 -7.96 -21.42 -9.96
N VAL A 13 -8.47 -20.62 -9.01
CA VAL A 13 -9.10 -21.11 -7.78
C VAL A 13 -10.62 -21.13 -7.97
N SER A 14 -11.22 -22.31 -8.03
CA SER A 14 -12.66 -22.50 -8.22
C SER A 14 -13.28 -23.22 -7.02
N GLY A 15 -14.56 -22.96 -6.79
CA GLY A 15 -15.33 -23.59 -5.72
C GLY A 15 -16.73 -22.98 -5.61
N ASN A 16 -17.64 -23.66 -4.94
CA ASN A 16 -18.98 -23.14 -4.67
C ASN A 16 -18.95 -21.91 -3.74
N ASN A 17 -20.07 -21.19 -3.66
CA ASN A 17 -20.18 -20.06 -2.73
C ASN A 17 -20.01 -20.54 -1.28
N GLY A 18 -19.29 -19.76 -0.46
CA GLY A 18 -18.98 -20.13 0.92
C GLY A 18 -17.74 -21.02 1.11
N PHE A 19 -17.08 -21.46 0.05
CA PHE A 19 -15.90 -22.35 0.13
C PHE A 19 -14.55 -21.60 0.27
N GLY A 20 -14.57 -20.34 0.69
CA GLY A 20 -13.36 -19.62 1.10
C GLY A 20 -12.57 -18.95 -0.01
N LYS A 21 -13.11 -18.76 -1.22
CA LYS A 21 -12.40 -18.05 -2.31
C LYS A 21 -12.01 -16.61 -1.91
N THR A 22 -12.98 -15.87 -1.39
CA THR A 22 -12.74 -14.50 -0.88
C THR A 22 -11.85 -14.52 0.35
N THR A 23 -11.99 -15.50 1.24
CA THR A 23 -11.11 -15.67 2.41
C THR A 23 -9.66 -15.88 1.98
N PHE A 24 -9.42 -16.63 0.91
CA PHE A 24 -8.07 -16.78 0.35
C PHE A 24 -7.49 -15.44 -0.12
N LEU A 25 -8.25 -14.64 -0.88
CA LEU A 25 -7.84 -13.30 -1.30
C LEU A 25 -7.57 -12.40 -0.09
N MET A 26 -8.47 -12.39 0.88
CA MET A 26 -8.32 -11.62 2.11
C MET A 26 -7.10 -12.05 2.93
N SER A 27 -6.75 -13.34 2.93
CA SER A 27 -5.57 -13.84 3.64
C SER A 27 -4.27 -13.30 3.05
N LEU A 28 -4.17 -13.12 1.73
CA LEU A 28 -3.01 -12.51 1.07
C LEU A 28 -2.88 -11.03 1.46
N VAL A 29 -3.98 -10.30 1.42
CA VAL A 29 -4.01 -8.88 1.83
C VAL A 29 -3.68 -8.74 3.31
N TRP A 30 -4.21 -9.63 4.14
CA TRP A 30 -3.86 -9.67 5.56
C TRP A 30 -2.38 -9.97 5.81
N CYS A 31 -1.80 -10.91 5.07
CA CYS A 31 -0.38 -11.24 5.20
C CYS A 31 0.50 -10.00 4.98
N LEU A 32 0.18 -9.20 3.96
CA LEU A 32 0.97 -8.01 3.62
C LEU A 32 0.71 -6.82 4.56
N TYR A 33 -0.55 -6.55 4.89
CA TYR A 33 -0.92 -5.27 5.51
C TYR A 33 -1.48 -5.36 6.93
N GLY A 34 -1.77 -6.57 7.44
CA GLY A 34 -2.31 -6.77 8.80
C GLY A 34 -3.49 -5.85 9.09
N LYS A 35 -3.43 -5.11 10.18
CA LYS A 35 -4.46 -4.13 10.57
C LYS A 35 -4.71 -3.00 9.56
N ASN A 36 -3.75 -2.77 8.65
CA ASN A 36 -3.88 -1.76 7.60
C ASN A 36 -4.63 -2.28 6.36
N MET A 37 -5.03 -3.56 6.30
CA MET A 37 -5.76 -4.13 5.16
C MET A 37 -7.04 -3.36 4.80
N GLY A 38 -7.71 -2.75 5.77
CA GLY A 38 -8.88 -1.90 5.53
C GLY A 38 -8.60 -0.61 4.76
N LYS A 39 -7.31 -0.23 4.59
CA LYS A 39 -6.90 0.91 3.75
C LYS A 39 -6.71 0.52 2.29
N VAL A 40 -6.54 -0.77 2.00
CA VAL A 40 -6.40 -1.27 0.63
C VAL A 40 -7.70 -1.10 -0.13
N ASP A 41 -8.82 -1.47 0.49
CA ASP A 41 -10.13 -1.42 -0.15
C ASP A 41 -11.26 -1.31 0.87
N GLU A 42 -12.38 -0.66 0.45
CA GLU A 42 -13.60 -0.55 1.25
C GLU A 42 -14.21 -1.91 1.61
N LEU A 43 -14.06 -2.92 0.77
CA LEU A 43 -14.54 -4.26 1.04
C LEU A 43 -13.90 -4.80 2.32
N TYR A 44 -12.58 -4.72 2.43
CA TYR A 44 -11.84 -5.21 3.60
C TYR A 44 -12.18 -4.38 4.85
N ARG A 45 -12.36 -3.07 4.69
CA ARG A 45 -12.79 -2.20 5.79
C ARG A 45 -14.16 -2.59 6.31
N LYS A 46 -15.14 -2.80 5.43
CA LYS A 46 -16.50 -3.22 5.82
C LYS A 46 -16.49 -4.56 6.55
N GLU A 47 -15.75 -5.54 6.05
CA GLU A 47 -15.62 -6.84 6.71
C GLU A 47 -15.06 -6.72 8.14
N ILE A 48 -14.06 -5.87 8.34
CA ILE A 48 -13.49 -5.60 9.67
C ILE A 48 -14.52 -4.90 10.58
N ASP A 49 -15.21 -3.89 10.07
CA ASP A 49 -16.20 -3.10 10.82
C ASP A 49 -17.41 -3.95 11.22
N GLU A 50 -17.92 -4.81 10.32
CA GLU A 50 -19.03 -5.73 10.57
C GLU A 50 -18.70 -6.76 11.67
N LYS A 51 -17.44 -7.14 11.80
CA LYS A 51 -16.95 -8.02 12.89
C LYS A 51 -16.72 -7.26 14.19
N GLY A 52 -16.84 -5.93 14.20
CA GLY A 52 -16.65 -5.08 15.37
C GLY A 52 -15.19 -4.72 15.64
N GLY A 53 -14.41 -4.55 14.58
CA GLY A 53 -13.02 -4.11 14.57
C GLY A 53 -12.01 -5.23 14.31
N TYR A 54 -10.75 -4.81 14.08
CA TYR A 54 -9.69 -5.70 13.62
C TYR A 54 -9.41 -6.89 14.56
N SER A 55 -9.30 -6.65 15.88
CA SER A 55 -8.99 -7.73 16.83
C SER A 55 -10.08 -8.82 16.85
N LYS A 56 -11.34 -8.43 16.69
CA LYS A 56 -12.45 -9.40 16.60
C LYS A 56 -12.48 -10.10 15.23
N TYR A 57 -12.17 -9.36 14.17
CA TYR A 57 -12.06 -9.92 12.83
C TYR A 57 -11.02 -11.04 12.79
N ILE A 58 -9.79 -10.77 13.26
CA ILE A 58 -8.71 -11.74 13.22
C ILE A 58 -8.96 -12.90 14.18
N GLY A 59 -9.46 -12.64 15.38
CA GLY A 59 -9.80 -13.68 16.36
C GLY A 59 -10.87 -14.66 15.87
N ASN A 60 -11.76 -14.22 14.96
CA ASN A 60 -12.79 -15.06 14.33
C ASN A 60 -12.34 -15.66 13.00
N SER A 61 -11.11 -15.44 12.57
CA SER A 61 -10.62 -15.94 11.27
C SER A 61 -10.09 -17.37 11.32
N LEU A 62 -9.86 -17.91 12.53
CA LEU A 62 -9.46 -19.30 12.68
C LEU A 62 -10.56 -20.25 12.19
N ASN A 63 -10.18 -21.24 11.41
CA ASN A 63 -11.11 -22.25 10.89
C ASN A 63 -11.84 -22.96 12.04
N PHE A 64 -13.17 -23.02 11.94
CA PHE A 64 -14.00 -23.55 13.00
C PHE A 64 -13.74 -25.05 13.31
N ALA A 65 -13.37 -25.84 12.31
CA ALA A 65 -13.00 -27.24 12.52
C ALA A 65 -11.69 -27.35 13.28
N ALA A 66 -10.66 -26.58 12.89
CA ALA A 66 -9.38 -26.53 13.57
C ALA A 66 -9.53 -26.03 15.02
N GLN A 67 -10.36 -25.02 15.25
CA GLN A 67 -10.66 -24.55 16.59
C GLN A 67 -11.28 -25.63 17.49
N LYS A 68 -12.16 -26.48 16.95
CA LYS A 68 -12.74 -27.62 17.66
C LYS A 68 -11.71 -28.71 18.00
N GLU A 69 -10.65 -28.81 17.21
CA GLU A 69 -9.53 -29.72 17.44
C GLU A 69 -8.51 -29.14 18.43
N GLY A 70 -8.74 -27.92 18.94
CA GLY A 70 -7.88 -27.26 19.92
C GLY A 70 -6.79 -26.40 19.31
N GLU A 71 -6.79 -26.19 18.00
CA GLU A 71 -5.86 -25.27 17.36
C GLU A 71 -6.19 -23.82 17.75
N THR A 72 -5.14 -23.07 18.05
CA THR A 72 -5.25 -21.64 18.45
C THR A 72 -4.56 -20.73 17.47
N ARG A 73 -3.72 -21.27 16.58
CA ARG A 73 -2.82 -20.54 15.70
C ARG A 73 -3.14 -20.76 14.24
N PHE A 74 -2.98 -19.70 13.46
CA PHE A 74 -2.90 -19.79 12.00
C PHE A 74 -1.86 -18.81 11.47
N SER A 75 -1.40 -19.05 10.26
CA SER A 75 -0.41 -18.21 9.60
C SER A 75 -0.64 -18.18 8.08
N VAL A 76 -0.20 -17.12 7.46
CA VAL A 76 -0.10 -16.97 6.01
C VAL A 76 1.31 -16.57 5.66
N SER A 77 1.86 -17.20 4.63
CA SER A 77 3.19 -16.92 4.13
C SER A 77 3.12 -16.63 2.63
N VAL A 78 3.77 -15.55 2.21
CA VAL A 78 3.89 -15.16 0.79
C VAL A 78 5.36 -14.95 0.47
N THR A 79 5.86 -15.68 -0.53
CA THR A 79 7.24 -15.57 -1.00
C THR A 79 7.28 -14.84 -2.33
N PHE A 80 8.12 -13.83 -2.42
CA PHE A 80 8.41 -13.06 -3.61
C PHE A 80 9.80 -13.45 -4.11
N THR A 81 9.91 -13.79 -5.38
CA THR A 81 11.18 -14.07 -6.07
C THR A 81 11.52 -12.92 -7.01
N ASP A 82 12.79 -12.83 -7.38
CA ASP A 82 13.29 -11.79 -8.29
C ASP A 82 13.03 -10.36 -7.78
N VAL A 83 13.10 -10.16 -6.47
CA VAL A 83 12.96 -8.85 -5.83
C VAL A 83 14.32 -8.18 -5.76
N GLU A 84 14.40 -6.94 -6.25
CA GLU A 84 15.60 -6.11 -6.12
C GLU A 84 15.43 -5.12 -4.96
N ILE A 85 16.22 -5.30 -3.90
CA ILE A 85 16.31 -4.34 -2.81
C ILE A 85 17.64 -3.58 -2.91
N PRO A 86 17.62 -2.25 -2.84
CA PRO A 86 18.84 -1.45 -2.82
C PRO A 86 19.77 -1.92 -1.67
N ASP A 87 21.04 -2.09 -1.99
CA ASP A 87 22.11 -2.48 -1.06
C ASP A 87 21.94 -3.84 -0.35
N THR A 88 20.92 -4.63 -0.71
CA THR A 88 20.68 -5.94 -0.12
C THR A 88 20.52 -7.00 -1.21
N PRO A 89 21.59 -7.73 -1.57
CA PRO A 89 21.48 -8.83 -2.52
C PRO A 89 20.64 -9.96 -1.91
N CYS A 90 19.53 -10.29 -2.55
CA CYS A 90 18.66 -11.40 -2.16
C CYS A 90 18.03 -12.05 -3.39
N THR A 91 17.64 -13.31 -3.27
CA THR A 91 16.94 -14.06 -4.31
C THR A 91 15.46 -14.19 -4.03
N GLU A 92 15.09 -14.22 -2.75
CA GLU A 92 13.71 -14.33 -2.33
C GLU A 92 13.44 -13.57 -1.03
N ILE A 93 12.22 -13.10 -0.88
CA ILE A 93 11.71 -12.50 0.35
C ILE A 93 10.43 -13.22 0.73
N THR A 94 10.37 -13.75 1.93
CA THR A 94 9.18 -14.39 2.47
C THR A 94 8.60 -13.54 3.59
N ILE A 95 7.36 -13.15 3.44
CA ILE A 95 6.57 -12.43 4.44
C ILE A 95 5.70 -13.46 5.14
N VAL A 96 5.81 -13.57 6.44
CA VAL A 96 5.02 -14.47 7.27
C VAL A 96 4.22 -13.64 8.26
N ARG A 97 2.90 -13.79 8.24
CA ARG A 97 2.03 -13.20 9.28
C ARG A 97 1.30 -14.31 9.99
N SER A 98 1.32 -14.27 11.32
CA SER A 98 0.70 -15.28 12.17
C SER A 98 -0.13 -14.65 13.28
N TYR A 99 -1.12 -15.39 13.73
CA TYR A 99 -1.96 -15.02 14.87
C TYR A 99 -2.18 -16.24 15.76
N ASP A 100 -2.11 -16.04 17.08
CA ASP A 100 -2.36 -17.07 18.07
C ASP A 100 -3.32 -16.52 19.13
N SER A 101 -4.53 -17.04 19.17
CA SER A 101 -5.58 -16.64 20.11
C SER A 101 -5.28 -16.96 21.57
N ALA A 102 -4.33 -17.86 21.84
CA ALA A 102 -3.93 -18.25 23.18
C ALA A 102 -2.92 -17.29 23.81
N THR A 103 -2.11 -16.63 23.00
CA THR A 103 -0.96 -15.84 23.49
C THR A 103 -1.05 -14.35 23.19
N ASN A 104 -1.73 -13.95 22.12
CA ASN A 104 -1.72 -12.58 21.64
C ASN A 104 -3.11 -12.08 21.28
N TYR A 105 -3.30 -10.77 21.44
CA TYR A 105 -4.47 -10.05 20.93
C TYR A 105 -4.21 -9.43 19.55
N ASP A 106 -2.96 -9.40 19.10
CA ASP A 106 -2.50 -8.87 17.81
C ASP A 106 -1.74 -9.94 17.01
N ASP A 107 -1.67 -9.75 15.71
CA ASP A 107 -0.88 -10.58 14.80
C ASP A 107 0.62 -10.28 14.90
N GLU A 108 1.42 -11.24 14.50
CA GLU A 108 2.88 -11.16 14.42
C GLU A 108 3.32 -11.16 12.97
N LEU A 109 4.20 -10.22 12.61
CA LEU A 109 4.83 -10.12 11.30
C LEU A 109 6.28 -10.59 11.40
N GLU A 110 6.76 -11.28 10.40
CA GLU A 110 8.16 -11.67 10.24
C GLU A 110 8.53 -11.65 8.75
N ILE A 111 9.67 -11.05 8.43
CA ILE A 111 10.24 -11.04 7.08
C ILE A 111 11.50 -11.88 7.06
N LEU A 112 11.52 -12.87 6.16
CA LEU A 112 12.68 -13.71 5.92
C LEU A 112 13.32 -13.34 4.59
N ILE A 113 14.64 -13.22 4.57
CA ILE A 113 15.45 -13.00 3.36
C ILE A 113 16.24 -14.27 3.11
N ASP A 114 16.09 -14.84 1.92
CA ASP A 114 16.70 -16.13 1.54
C ASP A 114 16.47 -17.22 2.61
N GLY A 115 15.22 -17.28 3.11
CA GLY A 115 14.79 -18.25 4.11
C GLY A 115 15.34 -18.03 5.52
N ARG A 116 15.98 -16.89 5.79
CA ARG A 116 16.58 -16.59 7.10
C ARG A 116 15.95 -15.33 7.69
N LYS A 117 15.82 -15.34 9.02
CA LYS A 117 15.51 -14.10 9.74
C LYS A 117 16.60 -13.08 9.45
N ASN A 118 16.18 -11.89 9.10
CA ASN A 118 17.11 -10.82 8.73
C ASN A 118 17.50 -9.97 9.95
N ASP A 119 18.69 -9.38 9.87
CA ASP A 119 19.19 -8.42 10.87
C ASP A 119 19.06 -6.98 10.40
N LEU A 120 18.24 -6.71 9.35
CA LEU A 120 18.06 -5.37 8.80
C LEU A 120 17.27 -4.48 9.75
N PHE A 121 16.33 -5.09 10.50
CA PHE A 121 15.49 -4.37 11.44
C PHE A 121 16.00 -4.64 12.86
N THR A 122 16.35 -3.58 13.57
CA THR A 122 16.92 -3.64 14.92
C THR A 122 16.16 -2.73 15.87
N GLY A 123 15.90 -3.21 17.10
CA GLY A 123 15.20 -2.40 18.10
C GLY A 123 14.22 -3.23 18.93
N SER A 124 13.26 -2.58 19.54
CA SER A 124 12.16 -3.25 20.22
C SER A 124 11.24 -3.96 19.23
N LYS A 125 10.45 -4.93 19.70
CA LYS A 125 9.50 -5.67 18.84
C LYS A 125 8.55 -4.72 18.08
N GLU A 126 8.10 -3.65 18.73
CA GLU A 126 7.19 -2.67 18.13
C GLU A 126 7.88 -1.83 17.03
N GLU A 127 9.15 -1.47 17.24
CA GLU A 127 9.94 -0.73 16.24
C GLU A 127 10.22 -1.62 15.03
N ILE A 128 10.65 -2.85 15.24
CA ILE A 128 10.88 -3.83 14.17
C ILE A 128 9.61 -4.03 13.34
N THR A 129 8.46 -4.27 13.97
CA THR A 129 7.20 -4.46 13.25
C THR A 129 6.82 -3.24 12.40
N LYS A 130 7.07 -2.02 12.89
CA LYS A 130 6.82 -0.80 12.09
C LYS A 130 7.75 -0.69 10.89
N GLU A 131 9.03 -1.01 11.06
CA GLU A 131 10.00 -1.00 9.98
C GLU A 131 9.69 -2.07 8.93
N GLU A 132 9.28 -3.27 9.35
CA GLU A 132 8.81 -4.34 8.47
C GLU A 132 7.54 -3.94 7.68
N GLU A 133 6.57 -3.27 8.32
CA GLU A 133 5.39 -2.74 7.63
C GLU A 133 5.75 -1.66 6.60
N ILE A 134 6.71 -0.78 6.92
CA ILE A 134 7.24 0.24 6.00
C ILE A 134 7.94 -0.44 4.83
N PHE A 135 8.77 -1.45 5.12
CA PHE A 135 9.49 -2.21 4.10
C PHE A 135 8.54 -2.87 3.09
N ILE A 136 7.47 -3.52 3.55
CA ILE A 136 6.46 -4.11 2.66
C ILE A 136 5.85 -3.05 1.75
N ARG A 137 5.49 -1.89 2.32
CA ARG A 137 4.85 -0.81 1.58
C ARG A 137 5.79 -0.17 0.55
N ASP A 138 7.07 0.00 0.90
CA ASP A 138 7.98 0.78 0.08
C ASP A 138 8.74 -0.07 -0.96
N TYR A 139 8.93 -1.38 -0.69
CA TYR A 139 9.74 -2.26 -1.54
C TYR A 139 8.97 -3.42 -2.16
N ILE A 140 7.89 -3.89 -1.53
CA ILE A 140 7.14 -5.05 -2.04
C ILE A 140 5.90 -4.60 -2.80
N LEU A 141 4.95 -3.98 -2.13
CA LEU A 141 3.72 -3.51 -2.76
C LEU A 141 3.13 -2.33 -1.98
N PRO A 142 3.15 -1.12 -2.54
CA PRO A 142 2.49 0.04 -1.94
C PRO A 142 0.99 -0.19 -1.73
N ILE A 143 0.48 0.23 -0.57
CA ILE A 143 -0.91 -0.01 -0.18
C ILE A 143 -1.91 0.65 -1.15
N GLU A 144 -1.52 1.79 -1.71
CA GLU A 144 -2.32 2.60 -2.63
C GLU A 144 -2.62 1.87 -3.94
N ILE A 145 -1.69 1.00 -4.36
CA ILE A 145 -1.83 0.22 -5.60
C ILE A 145 -2.31 -1.21 -5.35
N ALA A 146 -2.30 -1.67 -4.11
CA ALA A 146 -2.70 -3.05 -3.76
C ALA A 146 -4.11 -3.40 -4.23
N LYS A 147 -5.04 -2.43 -4.24
CA LYS A 147 -6.41 -2.57 -4.76
C LYS A 147 -6.49 -3.03 -6.23
N PHE A 148 -5.43 -2.81 -7.02
CA PHE A 148 -5.36 -3.23 -8.43
C PHE A 148 -4.84 -4.65 -8.61
N PHE A 149 -4.26 -5.23 -7.56
CA PHE A 149 -3.79 -6.61 -7.52
C PHE A 149 -4.77 -7.52 -6.77
N PHE A 150 -5.37 -7.00 -5.71
CA PHE A 150 -6.30 -7.73 -4.84
C PHE A 150 -7.71 -7.14 -4.97
N PHE A 151 -8.43 -7.53 -6.00
CA PHE A 151 -9.78 -7.02 -6.24
C PHE A 151 -10.78 -8.16 -6.47
N ASP A 152 -12.05 -7.91 -6.11
CA ASP A 152 -13.14 -8.80 -6.44
C ASP A 152 -13.58 -8.57 -7.90
N ALA A 153 -14.00 -9.65 -8.57
CA ALA A 153 -14.47 -9.60 -9.96
C ALA A 153 -15.66 -8.63 -10.18
N GLU A 154 -16.49 -8.41 -9.17
CA GLU A 154 -17.56 -7.42 -9.22
C GLU A 154 -17.05 -5.99 -9.41
N LYS A 155 -15.82 -5.69 -8.96
CA LYS A 155 -15.19 -4.38 -9.13
C LYS A 155 -14.60 -4.14 -10.52
N ILE A 156 -14.32 -5.18 -11.30
CA ILE A 156 -13.88 -5.00 -12.69
C ILE A 156 -14.91 -4.18 -13.46
N VAL A 157 -16.19 -4.39 -13.18
CA VAL A 157 -17.29 -3.63 -13.80
C VAL A 157 -17.25 -2.16 -13.37
N SER A 158 -16.92 -1.85 -12.12
CA SER A 158 -16.81 -0.48 -11.63
C SER A 158 -15.58 0.26 -12.20
N PHE A 159 -14.46 -0.44 -12.41
CA PHE A 159 -13.31 0.13 -13.11
C PHE A 159 -13.59 0.41 -14.60
N ALA A 160 -14.44 -0.39 -15.23
CA ALA A 160 -14.88 -0.14 -16.61
C ALA A 160 -15.84 1.06 -16.72
N GLN A 161 -16.44 1.51 -15.63
CA GLN A 161 -17.37 2.63 -15.55
C GLN A 161 -16.74 3.93 -15.02
N ILE A 162 -15.45 4.16 -15.31
CA ILE A 162 -14.78 5.42 -14.95
C ILE A 162 -15.32 6.53 -15.85
N ASN A 163 -16.30 7.25 -15.34
CA ASN A 163 -17.00 8.30 -16.08
C ASN A 163 -16.70 9.71 -15.55
N THR A 164 -16.18 9.84 -14.31
CA THR A 164 -15.90 11.15 -13.73
C THR A 164 -14.43 11.56 -13.89
N PRO A 165 -14.16 12.88 -13.99
CA PRO A 165 -12.78 13.40 -14.02
C PRO A 165 -11.96 12.98 -12.80
N GLU A 166 -12.57 12.90 -11.62
CA GLU A 166 -11.92 12.46 -10.37
C GLU A 166 -11.48 11.00 -10.45
N GLN A 167 -12.36 10.11 -10.90
CA GLN A 167 -12.02 8.69 -11.09
C GLN A 167 -10.88 8.49 -12.11
N ARG A 168 -10.82 9.32 -13.15
CA ARG A 168 -9.73 9.32 -14.13
C ARG A 168 -8.42 9.79 -13.51
N ARG A 169 -8.49 10.82 -12.65
CA ARG A 169 -7.33 11.35 -11.92
C ARG A 169 -6.78 10.30 -10.96
N ASP A 170 -7.65 9.64 -10.18
CA ASP A 170 -7.25 8.58 -9.26
C ASP A 170 -6.60 7.40 -9.99
N LEU A 171 -7.14 7.01 -11.14
CA LEU A 171 -6.56 5.97 -11.98
C LEU A 171 -5.19 6.41 -12.54
N SER A 172 -5.05 7.65 -12.97
CA SER A 172 -3.79 8.20 -13.47
C SER A 172 -2.72 8.23 -12.38
N LEU A 173 -3.08 8.64 -11.16
CA LEU A 173 -2.18 8.60 -10.00
C LEU A 173 -1.75 7.17 -9.67
N ALA A 174 -2.70 6.23 -9.70
CA ALA A 174 -2.40 4.83 -9.46
C ALA A 174 -1.45 4.25 -10.52
N TYR A 175 -1.64 4.57 -11.81
CA TYR A 175 -0.70 4.18 -12.86
C TYR A 175 0.69 4.78 -12.64
N SER A 176 0.77 6.05 -12.26
CA SER A 176 2.04 6.72 -11.96
C SER A 176 2.77 6.04 -10.80
N GLN A 177 2.05 5.57 -9.79
CA GLN A 177 2.60 4.82 -8.66
C GLN A 177 3.10 3.43 -9.09
N VAL A 178 2.27 2.66 -9.84
CA VAL A 178 2.66 1.33 -10.36
C VAL A 178 3.91 1.39 -11.23
N LEU A 179 4.00 2.43 -12.06
CA LEU A 179 5.14 2.63 -12.95
C LEU A 179 6.35 3.27 -12.25
N GLY A 180 6.23 3.57 -10.95
CA GLY A 180 7.29 4.23 -10.18
C GLY A 180 7.57 5.68 -10.61
N ILE A 181 6.71 6.27 -11.43
CA ILE A 181 6.88 7.63 -11.96
C ILE A 181 6.83 8.65 -10.81
N GLN A 182 6.02 8.40 -9.80
CA GLN A 182 5.89 9.27 -8.62
C GLN A 182 7.24 9.56 -7.97
N LYS A 183 8.10 8.55 -7.84
CA LYS A 183 9.46 8.73 -7.25
C LYS A 183 10.31 9.72 -8.05
N TYR A 184 10.16 9.75 -9.37
CA TYR A 184 10.87 10.72 -10.21
C TYR A 184 10.27 12.13 -10.11
N GLU A 185 8.98 12.25 -9.96
CA GLU A 185 8.29 13.53 -9.71
C GLU A 185 8.69 14.09 -8.34
N ASP A 186 8.70 13.28 -7.30
CA ASP A 186 9.13 13.67 -5.96
C ASP A 186 10.60 14.09 -5.95
N LEU A 187 11.48 13.32 -6.60
CA LEU A 187 12.90 13.68 -6.76
C LEU A 187 13.06 14.99 -7.52
N LYS A 188 12.31 15.20 -8.60
CA LYS A 188 12.34 16.46 -9.35
C LYS A 188 11.95 17.64 -8.48
N ASN A 189 10.86 17.49 -7.71
CA ASN A 189 10.37 18.55 -6.82
C ASN A 189 11.41 18.87 -5.72
N GLU A 190 12.02 17.85 -5.14
CA GLU A 190 13.07 18.03 -4.14
C GLU A 190 14.33 18.71 -4.72
N LEU A 191 14.74 18.32 -5.93
CA LEU A 191 15.87 18.97 -6.62
C LEU A 191 15.56 20.43 -6.95
N VAL A 192 14.36 20.77 -7.36
CA VAL A 192 13.93 22.16 -7.58
C VAL A 192 13.98 22.94 -6.27
N ARG A 193 13.49 22.37 -5.17
CA ARG A 193 13.55 23.00 -3.84
C ARG A 193 15.00 23.26 -3.40
N ILE A 194 15.87 22.28 -3.54
CA ILE A 194 17.30 22.42 -3.23
C ILE A 194 17.93 23.50 -4.11
N GLN A 195 17.63 23.53 -5.40
CA GLN A 195 18.12 24.55 -6.32
C GLN A 195 17.71 25.97 -5.87
N ASP A 196 16.45 26.13 -5.47
CA ASP A 196 15.93 27.41 -4.99
C ASP A 196 16.57 27.83 -3.67
N ASP A 197 16.81 26.90 -2.75
CA ASP A 197 17.50 27.16 -1.50
C ASP A 197 18.96 27.59 -1.75
N TYR A 198 19.68 26.97 -2.68
CA TYR A 198 21.01 27.41 -3.10
C TYR A 198 20.98 28.79 -3.76
N ARG A 199 20.03 29.07 -4.63
CA ARG A 199 19.83 30.39 -5.23
C ARG A 199 19.57 31.46 -4.17
N LYS A 200 18.67 31.20 -3.22
CA LYS A 200 18.40 32.10 -2.09
C LYS A 200 19.63 32.35 -1.21
N ALA A 201 20.41 31.28 -0.96
CA ALA A 201 21.63 31.39 -0.14
C ALA A 201 22.73 32.23 -0.81
N SER A 202 22.91 32.10 -2.14
CA SER A 202 23.97 32.76 -2.92
C SER A 202 23.62 34.18 -3.42
N ALA A 203 22.34 34.56 -3.40
CA ALA A 203 21.86 35.83 -3.92
C ALA A 203 22.30 37.03 -3.05
N LYS A 204 22.65 38.16 -3.68
CA LYS A 204 22.93 39.41 -3.00
C LYS A 204 21.66 39.98 -2.32
N PRO A 205 21.78 40.86 -1.32
CA PRO A 205 20.64 41.39 -0.57
C PRO A 205 19.54 42.03 -1.43
N GLN A 206 19.90 42.63 -2.54
CA GLN A 206 18.96 43.25 -3.48
C GLN A 206 18.23 42.21 -4.33
N GLU A 207 18.96 41.23 -4.84
CA GLU A 207 18.40 40.09 -5.60
C GLU A 207 17.49 39.23 -4.72
N LYS A 208 17.79 39.11 -3.41
CA LYS A 208 16.90 38.41 -2.45
C LYS A 208 15.55 39.10 -2.30
N ARG A 209 15.50 40.44 -2.33
CA ARG A 209 14.22 41.17 -2.25
C ARG A 209 13.37 40.99 -3.52
N GLU A 210 14.02 41.09 -4.68
CA GLU A 210 13.35 40.87 -5.98
C GLU A 210 12.86 39.42 -6.12
N PHE A 211 13.66 38.46 -5.69
CA PHE A 211 13.30 37.04 -5.71
C PHE A 211 12.12 36.71 -4.77
N ASN A 212 12.11 37.26 -3.55
CA ASN A 212 11.01 37.08 -2.62
C ASN A 212 9.71 37.75 -3.12
N ALA A 213 9.82 38.89 -3.80
CA ALA A 213 8.66 39.54 -4.42
C ALA A 213 8.07 38.69 -5.56
N LEU A 214 8.94 38.09 -6.38
CA LEU A 214 8.51 37.19 -7.46
C LEU A 214 7.85 35.91 -6.93
N ILE A 215 8.38 35.32 -5.86
CA ILE A 215 7.77 34.15 -5.20
C ILE A 215 6.36 34.53 -4.70
N ALA A 216 6.21 35.63 -4.01
CA ALA A 216 4.92 36.07 -3.51
C ALA A 216 3.90 36.31 -4.64
N ASP A 217 4.35 36.79 -5.82
CA ASP A 217 3.49 36.95 -7.00
C ASP A 217 3.12 35.61 -7.62
N ILE A 218 4.05 34.64 -7.65
CA ILE A 218 3.76 33.26 -8.10
C ILE A 218 2.74 32.61 -7.18
N ASP A 219 2.93 32.61 -5.87
CA ASP A 219 2.03 32.01 -4.88
C ASP A 219 0.62 32.64 -5.00
N PHE A 220 0.55 33.94 -5.24
CA PHE A 220 -0.72 34.65 -5.48
C PHE A 220 -1.40 34.15 -6.76
N LYS A 221 -0.63 34.01 -7.86
CA LYS A 221 -1.16 33.54 -9.14
C LYS A 221 -1.60 32.07 -9.10
N GLU A 222 -0.89 31.23 -8.40
CA GLU A 222 -1.26 29.84 -8.17
C GLU A 222 -2.58 29.75 -7.41
N SER A 223 -2.75 30.52 -6.33
CA SER A 223 -4.01 30.58 -5.58
C SER A 223 -5.19 31.11 -6.43
N GLU A 224 -4.93 32.02 -7.36
CA GLU A 224 -5.94 32.53 -8.29
C GLU A 224 -6.33 31.46 -9.33
N ILE A 225 -5.38 30.69 -9.82
CA ILE A 225 -5.61 29.55 -10.73
C ILE A 225 -6.44 28.47 -10.03
N ASP A 226 -6.10 28.10 -8.79
CA ASP A 226 -6.86 27.10 -8.03
C ASP A 226 -8.31 27.55 -7.83
N ARG A 227 -8.53 28.81 -7.46
CA ARG A 227 -9.87 29.36 -7.30
C ARG A 227 -10.67 29.33 -8.60
N LEU A 228 -10.05 29.74 -9.72
CA LEU A 228 -10.70 29.73 -11.02
C LEU A 228 -10.98 28.30 -11.51
N SER A 229 -10.11 27.35 -11.18
CA SER A 229 -10.31 25.93 -11.48
C SER A 229 -11.51 25.36 -10.71
N GLU A 230 -11.67 25.72 -9.45
CA GLU A 230 -12.86 25.37 -8.65
C GLU A 230 -14.14 26.00 -9.21
N GLU A 231 -14.09 27.27 -9.63
CA GLU A 231 -15.24 27.95 -10.28
C GLU A 231 -15.65 27.28 -11.59
N ILE A 232 -14.67 26.87 -12.42
CA ILE A 232 -14.91 26.15 -13.67
C ILE A 232 -15.56 24.79 -13.38
N THR A 233 -15.04 24.05 -12.42
CA THR A 233 -15.60 22.73 -12.05
C THR A 233 -17.05 22.87 -11.57
N ASN A 234 -17.35 23.87 -10.76
CA ASN A 234 -18.71 24.12 -10.27
C ASN A 234 -19.68 24.53 -11.39
N LEU A 235 -19.20 25.21 -12.44
CA LEU A 235 -20.02 25.62 -13.60
C LEU A 235 -20.22 24.51 -14.64
N GLU A 236 -19.35 23.47 -14.60
CA GLU A 236 -19.49 22.28 -15.46
C GLU A 236 -20.44 21.24 -14.84
N ASP A 237 -20.66 21.31 -13.52
CA ASP A 237 -21.55 20.41 -12.78
C ASP A 237 -23.03 20.92 -12.71
N ASP A 238 -23.32 22.17 -13.14
CA ASP A 238 -24.65 22.77 -13.29
C ASP A 238 -25.18 22.60 -14.75
#